data_8d781e08ae2f909d09c24ecc2c98b25b
#
_entry.id   8d781e08ae2f909d09c24ecc2c98b25b
#
_cell.length_a   1.000
_cell.length_b   1.000
_cell.length_c   1.000
_cell.angle_alpha   90.00
_cell.angle_beta   90.00
_cell.angle_gamma   90.00
#
_symmetry.space_group_name_H-M   'P 1'
#
loop_
_entity.id
_entity.type
_entity.pdbx_description
1 polymer ?
#
loop_
_entity_poly.entity_id
_entity_poly.type
_entity_poly.pdbx_seq_one_letter_code
_entity_poly.pdbx_strand_id
1 'polypeptide(L)'
;MWPRLLDGRAGSAYQAAMMDVDPLAVQSWAELLLRLGLATVFGVLLGLDRELRGHDAGIRTHALVALSSAMIMVSSLLLAAEMGEHGDRPDPLRAIQGLSQAIGFIAAGMIFVRRGSVVNMTTAANIWIAAAAGIACGCGQYAVVAVGAALALLLLVGVRTVERFLPSERPERHD
;
A
#
# COMPACT_ATOMS: atom_id res chain seq x y z
N MET A 1 16.36 -5.31 30.52
CA MET A 1 15.49 -4.42 31.28
C MET A 1 14.26 -4.05 30.43
N TRP A 2 13.48 -5.11 30.03
CA TRP A 2 12.29 -4.98 29.17
C TRP A 2 11.21 -6.00 29.55
N PRO A 3 10.69 -5.98 30.75
CA PRO A 3 9.54 -6.81 31.05
C PRO A 3 8.51 -6.14 31.97
N ARG A 4 7.81 -5.10 31.57
CA ARG A 4 6.62 -4.65 32.32
C ARG A 4 5.62 -3.80 31.51
N LEU A 5 5.64 -3.83 30.17
CA LEU A 5 4.66 -3.10 29.37
C LEU A 5 3.59 -3.99 28.72
N LEU A 6 3.57 -5.27 29.04
CA LEU A 6 2.45 -6.15 28.65
C LEU A 6 1.68 -6.54 29.91
N ASP A 7 1.06 -5.56 30.56
CA ASP A 7 -0.03 -5.85 31.50
C ASP A 7 -1.12 -6.57 30.69
N GLY A 8 -1.52 -7.78 31.11
CA GLY A 8 -2.43 -8.65 30.38
C GLY A 8 -3.76 -7.99 29.96
N ARG A 9 -4.07 -6.83 30.54
CA ARG A 9 -5.21 -5.97 30.20
C ARG A 9 -4.98 -5.19 28.90
N ALA A 10 -3.76 -4.74 28.61
CA ALA A 10 -3.46 -4.04 27.37
C ALA A 10 -3.45 -5.04 26.19
N GLY A 11 -2.93 -6.25 26.39
CA GLY A 11 -2.98 -7.33 25.40
C GLY A 11 -4.42 -7.77 25.09
N SER A 12 -5.27 -7.91 26.11
CA SER A 12 -6.68 -8.27 25.91
C SER A 12 -7.51 -7.15 25.28
N ALA A 13 -7.23 -5.88 25.61
CA ALA A 13 -7.88 -4.73 24.98
C ALA A 13 -7.44 -4.56 23.52
N TYR A 14 -6.16 -4.82 23.21
CA TYR A 14 -5.65 -4.81 21.84
C TYR A 14 -6.22 -5.98 21.02
N GLN A 15 -6.31 -7.18 21.61
CA GLN A 15 -6.98 -8.33 20.98
C GLN A 15 -8.47 -8.10 20.81
N ALA A 16 -9.17 -7.49 21.79
CA ALA A 16 -10.58 -7.14 21.67
C ALA A 16 -10.81 -6.08 20.59
N ALA A 17 -9.96 -5.05 20.51
CA ALA A 17 -10.02 -4.04 19.46
C ALA A 17 -9.68 -4.58 18.05
N MET A 18 -8.84 -5.60 17.97
CA MET A 18 -8.58 -6.33 16.71
C MET A 18 -9.70 -7.32 16.37
N MET A 19 -10.44 -7.82 17.37
CA MET A 19 -11.58 -8.73 17.18
C MET A 19 -12.89 -8.01 16.89
N ASP A 20 -12.94 -6.69 17.05
CA ASP A 20 -14.14 -5.87 16.82
C ASP A 20 -14.28 -5.42 15.35
N VAL A 21 -13.56 -6.04 14.44
CA VAL A 21 -13.91 -5.98 13.02
C VAL A 21 -15.09 -6.95 12.85
N ASP A 22 -16.30 -6.40 12.90
CA ASP A 22 -17.52 -7.17 12.63
C ASP A 22 -17.35 -7.86 11.25
N PRO A 23 -17.23 -9.20 11.21
CA PRO A 23 -17.09 -9.91 9.93
C PRO A 23 -18.29 -9.68 9.02
N LEU A 24 -19.45 -9.36 9.60
CA LEU A 24 -20.69 -9.05 8.88
C LEU A 24 -20.62 -7.66 8.22
N ALA A 25 -19.85 -6.73 8.78
CA ALA A 25 -19.64 -5.41 8.16
C ALA A 25 -18.87 -5.53 6.84
N VAL A 26 -17.88 -6.43 6.76
CA VAL A 26 -17.13 -6.69 5.52
C VAL A 26 -18.00 -7.31 4.43
N GLN A 27 -19.10 -7.98 4.78
CA GLN A 27 -20.02 -8.60 3.83
C GLN A 27 -21.05 -7.63 3.23
N SER A 28 -21.16 -6.40 3.78
CA SER A 28 -22.04 -5.41 3.19
C SER A 28 -21.49 -4.90 1.85
N TRP A 29 -22.34 -4.83 0.83
CA TRP A 29 -21.96 -4.27 -0.47
C TRP A 29 -21.41 -2.85 -0.39
N ALA A 30 -21.94 -2.05 0.53
CA ALA A 30 -21.49 -0.68 0.76
C ALA A 30 -20.04 -0.64 1.27
N GLU A 31 -19.68 -1.48 2.23
CA GLU A 31 -18.32 -1.58 2.76
C GLU A 31 -17.34 -2.12 1.72
N LEU A 32 -17.72 -3.15 0.97
CA LEU A 32 -16.90 -3.66 -0.14
C LEU A 32 -16.63 -2.58 -1.19
N LEU A 33 -17.65 -1.86 -1.62
CA LEU A 33 -17.49 -0.76 -2.55
C LEU A 33 -16.63 0.36 -1.98
N LEU A 34 -16.77 0.67 -0.70
CA LEU A 34 -15.94 1.68 -0.04
C LEU A 34 -14.47 1.27 -0.02
N ARG A 35 -14.13 0.05 0.43
CA ARG A 35 -12.75 -0.44 0.53
C ARG A 35 -12.08 -0.54 -0.83
N LEU A 36 -12.73 -1.21 -1.77
CA LEU A 36 -12.19 -1.39 -3.12
C LEU A 36 -12.20 -0.09 -3.92
N GLY A 37 -13.23 0.73 -3.75
CA GLY A 37 -13.33 2.04 -4.39
C GLY A 37 -12.24 3.00 -3.92
N LEU A 38 -12.02 3.12 -2.60
CA LEU A 38 -10.95 3.95 -2.05
C LEU A 38 -9.56 3.48 -2.52
N ALA A 39 -9.31 2.17 -2.54
CA ALA A 39 -8.06 1.62 -3.07
C ALA A 39 -7.86 2.03 -4.53
N THR A 40 -8.90 1.89 -5.35
CA THR A 40 -8.87 2.25 -6.77
C THR A 40 -8.61 3.75 -6.95
N VAL A 41 -9.36 4.60 -6.25
CA VAL A 41 -9.21 6.07 -6.32
C VAL A 41 -7.81 6.49 -5.91
N PHE A 42 -7.27 5.93 -4.83
CA PHE A 42 -5.90 6.23 -4.41
C PHE A 42 -4.87 5.81 -5.46
N GLY A 43 -5.00 4.61 -6.03
CA GLY A 43 -4.15 4.14 -7.12
C GLY A 43 -4.23 5.05 -8.36
N VAL A 44 -5.43 5.51 -8.73
CA VAL A 44 -5.63 6.49 -9.80
C VAL A 44 -4.91 7.79 -9.51
N LEU A 45 -5.04 8.35 -8.29
CA LEU A 45 -4.40 9.61 -7.91
C LEU A 45 -2.88 9.52 -7.97
N LEU A 46 -2.28 8.44 -7.45
CA LEU A 46 -0.83 8.21 -7.56
C LEU A 46 -0.40 8.05 -9.02
N GLY A 47 -1.15 7.26 -9.79
CA GLY A 47 -0.85 6.98 -11.18
C GLY A 47 -1.01 8.18 -12.08
N LEU A 48 -1.94 9.09 -11.78
CA LEU A 48 -2.18 10.32 -12.55
C LEU A 48 -0.93 11.22 -12.59
N ASP A 49 -0.29 11.43 -11.45
CA ASP A 49 0.96 12.20 -11.39
C ASP A 49 2.05 11.57 -12.26
N ARG A 50 2.10 10.24 -12.30
CA ARG A 50 3.08 9.47 -13.11
C ARG A 50 2.77 9.52 -14.60
N GLU A 51 1.50 9.35 -14.97
CA GLU A 51 1.03 9.42 -16.36
C GLU A 51 1.30 10.80 -16.97
N LEU A 52 0.96 11.86 -16.25
CA LEU A 52 1.18 13.24 -16.70
C LEU A 52 2.67 13.59 -16.94
N ARG A 53 3.58 12.79 -16.37
CA ARG A 53 5.03 12.96 -16.52
C ARG A 53 5.68 11.98 -17.50
N GLY A 54 4.88 11.16 -18.18
CA GLY A 54 5.39 10.21 -19.17
C GLY A 54 6.22 9.06 -18.59
N HIS A 55 5.90 8.60 -17.35
CA HIS A 55 6.53 7.43 -16.77
C HIS A 55 5.88 6.15 -17.25
N ASP A 56 6.65 5.06 -17.32
CA ASP A 56 6.20 3.77 -17.84
C ASP A 56 5.03 3.15 -17.07
N ALA A 57 4.96 3.35 -15.74
CA ALA A 57 3.83 2.94 -14.90
C ALA A 57 2.96 4.15 -14.56
N GLY A 58 1.78 4.22 -15.16
CA GLY A 58 0.80 5.30 -15.03
C GLY A 58 -0.45 4.88 -14.23
N ILE A 59 -1.59 5.49 -14.56
CA ILE A 59 -2.88 5.34 -13.87
C ILE A 59 -3.31 3.87 -13.76
N ARG A 60 -3.29 3.15 -14.89
CA ARG A 60 -3.76 1.76 -14.94
C ARG A 60 -2.97 0.86 -14.01
N THR A 61 -1.65 0.97 -14.03
CA THR A 61 -0.76 0.12 -13.23
C THR A 61 -0.98 0.35 -11.74
N HIS A 62 -0.99 1.61 -11.28
CA HIS A 62 -1.17 1.94 -9.87
C HIS A 62 -2.58 1.58 -9.37
N ALA A 63 -3.62 1.85 -10.16
CA ALA A 63 -4.99 1.50 -9.82
C ALA A 63 -5.20 -0.02 -9.69
N LEU A 64 -4.67 -0.80 -10.64
CA LEU A 64 -4.78 -2.26 -10.60
C LEU A 64 -3.99 -2.87 -9.45
N VAL A 65 -2.80 -2.36 -9.12
CA VAL A 65 -2.00 -2.82 -7.98
C VAL A 65 -2.73 -2.53 -6.66
N ALA A 66 -3.27 -1.31 -6.48
CA ALA A 66 -4.01 -0.97 -5.28
C ALA A 66 -5.30 -1.79 -5.15
N LEU A 67 -6.07 -1.91 -6.22
CA LEU A 67 -7.31 -2.70 -6.24
C LEU A 67 -7.04 -4.17 -5.94
N SER A 68 -6.08 -4.82 -6.62
CA SER A 68 -5.76 -6.24 -6.41
C SER A 68 -5.26 -6.51 -4.99
N SER A 69 -4.45 -5.60 -4.43
CA SER A 69 -4.00 -5.70 -3.05
C SER A 69 -5.16 -5.62 -2.06
N ALA A 70 -6.12 -4.70 -2.28
CA ALA A 70 -7.33 -4.59 -1.47
C ALA A 70 -8.22 -5.84 -1.59
N MET A 71 -8.41 -6.37 -2.81
CA MET A 71 -9.19 -7.59 -3.04
C MET A 71 -8.61 -8.79 -2.30
N ILE A 72 -7.29 -9.02 -2.40
CA ILE A 72 -6.62 -10.13 -1.72
C ILE A 72 -6.77 -9.99 -0.20
N MET A 73 -6.62 -8.75 0.32
CA MET A 73 -6.74 -8.51 1.76
C MET A 73 -8.17 -8.74 2.26
N VAL A 74 -9.18 -8.22 1.56
CA VAL A 74 -10.60 -8.46 1.87
C VAL A 74 -10.92 -9.95 1.83
N SER A 75 -10.50 -10.65 0.77
CA SER A 75 -10.70 -12.10 0.65
C SER A 75 -10.03 -12.88 1.79
N SER A 76 -8.81 -12.48 2.18
CA SER A 76 -8.10 -13.10 3.30
C SER A 76 -8.85 -12.93 4.63
N LEU A 77 -9.41 -11.74 4.89
CA LEU A 77 -10.19 -11.47 6.09
C LEU A 77 -11.50 -12.26 6.12
N LEU A 78 -12.20 -12.36 5.00
CA LEU A 78 -13.44 -13.14 4.89
C LEU A 78 -13.19 -14.62 5.10
N LEU A 79 -12.16 -15.19 4.47
CA LEU A 79 -11.78 -16.59 4.65
C LEU A 79 -11.33 -16.87 6.10
N ALA A 80 -10.57 -15.97 6.71
CA ALA A 80 -10.14 -16.11 8.09
C ALA A 80 -11.33 -16.11 9.07
N ALA A 81 -12.35 -15.28 8.81
CA ALA A 81 -13.58 -15.25 9.60
C ALA A 81 -14.35 -16.57 9.46
N GLU A 82 -14.59 -17.05 8.24
CA GLU A 82 -15.30 -18.30 7.95
C GLU A 82 -14.60 -19.52 8.59
N MET A 83 -13.29 -19.63 8.44
CA MET A 83 -12.52 -20.73 9.04
C MET A 83 -12.48 -20.64 10.57
N GLY A 84 -12.46 -19.42 11.12
CA GLY A 84 -12.49 -19.17 12.55
C GLY A 84 -13.74 -19.72 13.24
N GLU A 85 -14.90 -19.70 12.56
CA GLU A 85 -16.15 -20.29 13.04
C GLU A 85 -16.06 -21.83 13.17
N HIS A 86 -15.20 -22.47 12.38
CA HIS A 86 -14.97 -23.92 12.43
C HIS A 86 -13.84 -24.33 13.38
N GLY A 87 -13.28 -23.38 14.15
CA GLY A 87 -12.24 -23.64 15.17
C GLY A 87 -10.81 -23.56 14.65
N ASP A 88 -10.60 -23.39 13.35
CA ASP A 88 -9.30 -23.14 12.74
C ASP A 88 -9.13 -21.61 12.58
N ARG A 89 -8.03 -21.05 13.08
CA ARG A 89 -7.80 -19.59 13.04
C ARG A 89 -6.59 -19.26 12.18
N PRO A 90 -6.76 -19.17 10.86
CA PRO A 90 -5.68 -18.74 10.00
C PRO A 90 -5.30 -17.27 10.29
N ASP A 91 -4.00 -16.98 10.20
CA ASP A 91 -3.47 -15.64 10.40
C ASP A 91 -3.56 -14.82 9.10
N PRO A 92 -4.44 -13.80 9.00
CA PRO A 92 -4.56 -12.98 7.81
C PRO A 92 -3.30 -12.12 7.54
N LEU A 93 -2.40 -11.94 8.51
CA LEU A 93 -1.13 -11.24 8.29
C LEU A 93 -0.23 -11.97 7.29
N ARG A 94 -0.42 -13.28 7.10
CA ARG A 94 0.28 -14.04 6.06
C ARG A 94 -0.05 -13.57 4.65
N ALA A 95 -1.25 -13.03 4.43
CA ALA A 95 -1.60 -12.41 3.15
C ALA A 95 -0.77 -11.14 2.90
N ILE A 96 -0.52 -10.33 3.93
CA ILE A 96 0.34 -9.15 3.84
C ILE A 96 1.77 -9.57 3.48
N GLN A 97 2.30 -10.64 4.09
CA GLN A 97 3.63 -11.16 3.75
C GLN A 97 3.71 -11.61 2.28
N GLY A 98 2.73 -12.38 1.82
CA GLY A 98 2.66 -12.83 0.43
C GLY A 98 2.55 -11.68 -0.56
N LEU A 99 1.69 -10.69 -0.28
CA LEU A 99 1.57 -9.48 -1.09
C LEU A 99 2.88 -8.70 -1.13
N SER A 100 3.54 -8.51 0.01
CA SER A 100 4.82 -7.79 0.08
C SER A 100 5.88 -8.45 -0.78
N GLN A 101 5.97 -9.78 -0.77
CA GLN A 101 6.89 -10.54 -1.62
C GLN A 101 6.54 -10.38 -3.11
N ALA A 102 5.27 -10.52 -3.49
CA ALA A 102 4.83 -10.39 -4.87
C ALA A 102 5.06 -8.98 -5.42
N ILE A 103 4.73 -7.94 -4.65
CA ILE A 103 4.96 -6.54 -5.04
C ILE A 103 6.44 -6.22 -5.09
N GLY A 104 7.25 -6.78 -4.18
CA GLY A 104 8.70 -6.68 -4.23
C GLY A 104 9.28 -7.23 -5.53
N PHE A 105 8.76 -8.36 -6.02
CA PHE A 105 9.14 -8.95 -7.31
C PHE A 105 8.76 -8.04 -8.49
N ILE A 106 7.54 -7.52 -8.52
CA ILE A 106 7.09 -6.60 -9.58
C ILE A 106 7.95 -5.32 -9.58
N ALA A 107 8.15 -4.72 -8.40
CA ALA A 107 8.93 -3.51 -8.24
C ALA A 107 10.41 -3.71 -8.66
N ALA A 108 11.00 -4.83 -8.27
CA ALA A 108 12.36 -5.19 -8.69
C ALA A 108 12.46 -5.38 -10.21
N GLY A 109 11.47 -6.00 -10.85
CA GLY A 109 11.39 -6.17 -12.29
C GLY A 109 11.31 -4.84 -13.07
N MET A 110 10.89 -3.76 -12.43
CA MET A 110 10.83 -2.43 -13.03
C MET A 110 12.16 -1.65 -12.95
N ILE A 111 13.03 -2.02 -12.02
CA ILE A 111 14.33 -1.35 -11.82
C ILE A 111 15.34 -1.99 -12.75
N PHE A 112 15.97 -1.22 -13.62
CA PHE A 112 17.01 -1.71 -14.50
C PHE A 112 18.12 -0.69 -14.72
N VAL A 113 19.25 -1.18 -15.19
CA VAL A 113 20.42 -0.34 -15.50
C VAL A 113 20.39 0.02 -16.99
N ARG A 114 20.43 1.32 -17.28
CA ARG A 114 20.51 1.84 -18.65
C ARG A 114 21.67 2.82 -18.75
N ARG A 115 22.63 2.50 -19.63
CA ARG A 115 23.81 3.34 -19.89
C ARG A 115 24.57 3.73 -18.59
N GLY A 116 24.73 2.79 -17.66
CA GLY A 116 25.46 2.98 -16.40
C GLY A 116 24.68 3.67 -15.27
N SER A 117 23.43 4.09 -15.50
CA SER A 117 22.56 4.63 -14.44
C SER A 117 21.38 3.71 -14.15
N VAL A 118 20.97 3.69 -12.88
CA VAL A 118 19.78 2.94 -12.41
C VAL A 118 18.54 3.77 -12.70
N VAL A 119 17.57 3.21 -13.38
CA VAL A 119 16.31 3.88 -13.73
C VAL A 119 15.11 3.23 -13.06
N ASN A 120 13.99 3.97 -12.98
CA ASN A 120 12.70 3.56 -12.43
C ASN A 120 12.65 3.27 -10.92
N MET A 121 13.64 3.67 -10.12
CA MET A 121 13.60 3.48 -8.66
C MET A 121 12.37 4.14 -8.02
N THR A 122 12.08 5.40 -8.39
CA THR A 122 10.91 6.13 -7.89
C THR A 122 9.60 5.49 -8.35
N THR A 123 9.57 4.95 -9.58
CA THR A 123 8.40 4.22 -10.10
C THR A 123 8.13 2.96 -9.29
N ALA A 124 9.18 2.18 -8.99
CA ALA A 124 9.08 1.00 -8.14
C ALA A 124 8.58 1.34 -6.72
N ALA A 125 9.10 2.42 -6.12
CA ALA A 125 8.65 2.90 -4.82
C ALA A 125 7.16 3.31 -4.83
N ASN A 126 6.68 3.94 -5.91
CA ASN A 126 5.27 4.31 -6.04
C ASN A 126 4.34 3.09 -6.18
N ILE A 127 4.77 2.02 -6.84
CA ILE A 127 4.04 0.74 -6.88
C ILE A 127 3.90 0.17 -5.46
N TRP A 128 4.96 0.26 -4.65
CA TRP A 128 4.91 -0.15 -3.25
C TRP A 128 3.88 0.65 -2.44
N ILE A 129 3.84 1.97 -2.60
CA ILE A 129 2.86 2.84 -1.92
C ILE A 129 1.44 2.50 -2.37
N ALA A 130 1.21 2.26 -3.66
CA ALA A 130 -0.09 1.86 -4.18
C ALA A 130 -0.56 0.53 -3.56
N ALA A 131 0.33 -0.46 -3.47
CA ALA A 131 0.02 -1.74 -2.84
C ALA A 131 -0.26 -1.60 -1.35
N ALA A 132 0.56 -0.85 -0.61
CA ALA A 132 0.37 -0.61 0.82
C ALA A 132 -0.96 0.08 1.12
N ALA A 133 -1.34 1.07 0.30
CA ALA A 133 -2.64 1.72 0.40
C ALA A 133 -3.80 0.75 0.11
N GLY A 134 -3.64 -0.12 -0.89
CA GLY A 134 -4.61 -1.17 -1.19
C GLY A 134 -4.80 -2.13 -0.01
N ILE A 135 -3.71 -2.60 0.61
CA ILE A 135 -3.75 -3.43 1.82
C ILE A 135 -4.51 -2.72 2.95
N ALA A 136 -4.15 -1.47 3.24
CA ALA A 136 -4.78 -0.69 4.31
C ALA A 136 -6.28 -0.42 4.02
N CYS A 137 -6.66 -0.14 2.78
CA CYS A 137 -8.06 -0.03 2.36
C CYS A 137 -8.80 -1.36 2.57
N GLY A 138 -8.22 -2.48 2.12
CA GLY A 138 -8.78 -3.81 2.30
C GLY A 138 -8.99 -4.19 3.77
N CYS A 139 -8.09 -3.75 4.66
CA CYS A 139 -8.24 -3.88 6.11
C CYS A 139 -9.25 -2.91 6.75
N GLY A 140 -9.79 -1.94 5.99
CA GLY A 140 -10.65 -0.90 6.55
C GLY A 140 -9.90 0.14 7.40
N GLN A 141 -8.59 0.26 7.26
CA GLN A 141 -7.74 1.19 8.03
C GLN A 141 -7.74 2.59 7.41
N TYR A 142 -8.90 3.23 7.36
CA TYR A 142 -9.10 4.50 6.65
C TYR A 142 -8.22 5.65 7.14
N ALA A 143 -7.93 5.70 8.45
CA ALA A 143 -7.02 6.70 9.01
C ALA A 143 -5.58 6.52 8.48
N VAL A 144 -5.10 5.28 8.37
CA VAL A 144 -3.78 4.97 7.81
C VAL A 144 -3.73 5.37 6.34
N VAL A 145 -4.80 5.05 5.59
CA VAL A 145 -4.92 5.44 4.17
C VAL A 145 -4.90 6.97 4.03
N ALA A 146 -5.69 7.70 4.81
CA ALA A 146 -5.76 9.15 4.72
C ALA A 146 -4.43 9.84 5.02
N VAL A 147 -3.75 9.44 6.11
CA VAL A 147 -2.43 9.98 6.48
C VAL A 147 -1.37 9.58 5.46
N GLY A 148 -1.35 8.29 5.06
CA GLY A 148 -0.41 7.79 4.06
C GLY A 148 -0.58 8.47 2.70
N ALA A 149 -1.83 8.71 2.27
CA ALA A 149 -2.17 9.44 1.06
C ALA A 149 -1.65 10.89 1.11
N ALA A 150 -1.94 11.59 2.22
CA ALA A 150 -1.50 12.97 2.40
C ALA A 150 0.02 13.10 2.33
N LEU A 151 0.74 12.21 3.03
CA LEU A 151 2.21 12.20 3.03
C LEU A 151 2.80 11.82 1.67
N ALA A 152 2.23 10.81 1.00
CA ALA A 152 2.69 10.41 -0.33
C ALA A 152 2.51 11.54 -1.35
N LEU A 153 1.35 12.20 -1.37
CA LEU A 153 1.11 13.35 -2.23
C LEU A 153 2.02 14.53 -1.89
N LEU A 154 2.24 14.80 -0.60
CA LEU A 154 3.18 15.83 -0.14
C LEU A 154 4.60 15.54 -0.63
N LEU A 155 5.07 14.31 -0.54
CA LEU A 155 6.39 13.93 -1.05
C LEU A 155 6.48 14.07 -2.57
N LEU A 156 5.47 13.61 -3.32
CA LEU A 156 5.45 13.69 -4.77
C LEU A 156 5.44 15.13 -5.29
N VAL A 157 4.70 16.02 -4.62
CA VAL A 157 4.57 17.43 -5.02
C VAL A 157 5.64 18.30 -4.36
N GLY A 158 5.91 18.09 -3.07
CA GLY A 158 6.81 18.93 -2.26
C GLY A 158 8.27 18.79 -2.68
N VAL A 159 8.78 17.56 -2.81
CA VAL A 159 10.16 17.30 -3.24
C VAL A 159 10.42 17.93 -4.61
N ARG A 160 9.47 17.82 -5.52
CA ARG A 160 9.56 18.45 -6.83
C ARG A 160 9.70 19.98 -6.77
N THR A 161 9.00 20.61 -5.84
CA THR A 161 9.08 22.06 -5.67
C THR A 161 10.47 22.47 -5.21
N VAL A 162 11.06 21.67 -4.29
CA VAL A 162 12.43 21.88 -3.81
C VAL A 162 13.45 21.63 -4.91
N GLU A 163 13.32 20.57 -5.70
CA GLU A 163 14.22 20.26 -6.83
C GLU A 163 14.26 21.37 -7.88
N ARG A 164 13.19 22.14 -8.06
CA ARG A 164 13.18 23.30 -8.98
C ARG A 164 14.06 24.45 -8.50
N PHE A 165 14.34 24.54 -7.21
CA PHE A 165 15.18 25.57 -6.60
C PHE A 165 16.63 25.13 -6.40
N LEU A 166 16.93 23.82 -6.54
CA LEU A 166 18.28 23.30 -6.49
C LEU A 166 18.96 23.44 -7.86
N PRO A 167 20.17 24.03 -7.92
CA PRO A 167 20.93 24.07 -9.16
C PRO A 167 21.23 22.64 -9.61
N SER A 168 20.82 22.28 -10.82
CA SER A 168 21.20 20.99 -11.40
C SER A 168 22.69 21.04 -11.73
N GLU A 169 23.53 20.42 -10.92
CA GLU A 169 24.89 20.07 -11.34
C GLU A 169 24.78 19.07 -12.49
N ARG A 170 24.91 19.55 -13.70
CA ARG A 170 25.11 18.69 -14.86
C ARG A 170 26.52 18.08 -14.70
N PRO A 171 26.66 16.76 -14.64
CA PRO A 171 27.99 16.16 -14.75
C PRO A 171 28.56 16.58 -16.10
N GLU A 172 29.72 17.25 -16.08
CA GLU A 172 30.49 17.56 -17.26
C GLU A 172 30.75 16.25 -18.03
N ARG A 173 30.32 16.22 -19.28
CA ARG A 173 30.71 15.15 -20.21
C ARG A 173 32.21 15.34 -20.46
N HIS A 174 33.00 14.47 -19.88
CA HIS A 174 34.33 14.21 -20.40
C HIS A 174 34.14 13.43 -21.73
N ASP A 175 34.35 14.11 -22.83
CA ASP A 175 34.49 13.55 -24.18
C ASP A 175 35.73 12.67 -24.27
#